data_02f5fc8a55f7b7e5df8a4f8a29b0a00b
#
_entry.id   02f5fc8a55f7b7e5df8a4f8a29b0a00b
#
_cell.length_a   1.000
_cell.length_b   1.000
_cell.length_c   1.000
_cell.angle_alpha   90.00
_cell.angle_beta   90.00
_cell.angle_gamma   90.00
#
_symmetry.space_group_name_H-M   'P 1'
#
loop_
_entity.id
_entity.type
_entity.pdbx_description
1 polymer ?
#
loop_
_entity_poly.entity_id
_entity_poly.type
_entity_poly.pdbx_seq_one_letter_code
_entity_poly.pdbx_strand_id
1 'polypeptide(L)'
;MNKKHCSLLTISILFACNAHSAGFQVAEHSASGLGRAFSGEGAVADNASVLARNPAAMTLFKEAQFSGALSIIDPEVDVYDTVNKEHAKDVAPLQVVPAGYYISPINDNWAWGIGMFTTYGVATDYPDDISAGDMAGDTSLLSVNINPNVAYRINESFSVGGGINLVYAEAELTRHKGALARILGGNKSDNLVGMEGETFAWGWNIGALYELNENNRFGFGYRSKVDLDFDDGEFSSYDSGRAPSAKVDGRLKISLPSIIELSAFHQLNEEWAVHYGWQQTDWSTFKELKATSPQCNDGTAGQCFYKPEKYEDNNRYSIGATYTLNAGWTFRAGFAYDEQAGEATLSIPDSDRFWYSAGLTYAMNENLTFDAGFALVKSKSGSFTETNAQDEEIKFDSEGTAYISAVQMNYTFK
;
A
#
# COMPACT_ATOMS: atom_id res chain seq x y z
N MET A 1 -38.92 -27.59 42.28
CA MET A 1 -37.89 -27.79 41.23
C MET A 1 -38.21 -26.86 40.07
N ASN A 2 -37.66 -25.67 40.09
CA ASN A 2 -37.88 -24.65 39.01
C ASN A 2 -36.63 -24.62 38.14
N LYS A 3 -36.69 -25.12 36.90
CA LYS A 3 -35.67 -24.96 35.87
C LYS A 3 -35.81 -23.54 35.28
N LYS A 4 -34.81 -22.67 35.52
CA LYS A 4 -34.65 -21.39 34.85
C LYS A 4 -34.05 -21.65 33.46
N HIS A 5 -34.83 -21.42 32.41
CA HIS A 5 -34.33 -21.37 31.06
C HIS A 5 -33.60 -20.02 30.84
N CYS A 6 -32.32 -20.07 30.59
CA CYS A 6 -31.51 -18.94 30.15
C CYS A 6 -31.64 -18.87 28.63
N SER A 7 -32.46 -17.94 28.14
CA SER A 7 -32.57 -17.65 26.69
C SER A 7 -31.35 -16.82 26.27
N LEU A 8 -30.44 -17.43 25.50
CA LEU A 8 -29.44 -16.69 24.75
C LEU A 8 -30.15 -15.90 23.62
N LEU A 9 -30.17 -14.60 23.76
CA LEU A 9 -30.56 -13.69 22.69
C LEU A 9 -29.41 -13.63 21.68
N THR A 10 -29.54 -14.33 20.56
CA THR A 10 -28.64 -14.21 19.43
C THR A 10 -29.02 -12.93 18.68
N ILE A 11 -28.31 -11.86 18.90
CA ILE A 11 -28.42 -10.62 18.11
C ILE A 11 -27.67 -10.88 16.80
N SER A 12 -28.37 -11.26 15.75
CA SER A 12 -27.87 -11.26 14.38
C SER A 12 -27.89 -9.83 13.87
N ILE A 13 -26.78 -9.11 14.02
CA ILE A 13 -26.57 -7.82 13.35
C ILE A 13 -26.19 -8.15 11.90
N LEU A 14 -27.18 -8.05 11.02
CA LEU A 14 -26.97 -8.01 9.56
C LEU A 14 -26.38 -6.65 9.22
N PHE A 15 -25.04 -6.55 9.22
CA PHE A 15 -24.35 -5.48 8.52
C PHE A 15 -24.40 -5.81 7.03
N ALA A 16 -25.25 -5.10 6.29
CA ALA A 16 -25.08 -4.95 4.85
C ALA A 16 -23.90 -4.00 4.63
N CYS A 17 -22.68 -4.54 4.68
CA CYS A 17 -21.49 -3.79 4.32
C CYS A 17 -21.39 -3.75 2.81
N ASN A 18 -21.58 -2.57 2.23
CA ASN A 18 -21.02 -2.25 0.92
C ASN A 18 -19.50 -2.18 1.12
N ALA A 19 -18.81 -2.95 0.36
CA ALA A 19 -17.41 -3.26 0.61
C ALA A 19 -16.51 -2.57 -0.42
N HIS A 20 -15.51 -1.84 0.06
CA HIS A 20 -14.54 -1.03 -0.70
C HIS A 20 -13.08 -1.19 -0.16
N SER A 21 -11.98 -1.28 -0.93
CA SER A 21 -10.58 -1.64 -0.53
C SER A 21 -9.40 -0.78 -1.06
N ALA A 22 -8.20 -1.09 -0.69
CA ALA A 22 -6.92 -0.39 -0.47
C ALA A 22 -6.17 0.26 -1.65
N GLY A 23 -6.69 0.31 -2.88
CA GLY A 23 -5.97 0.91 -4.01
C GLY A 23 -4.56 0.32 -4.22
N PHE A 24 -3.54 1.17 -4.37
CA PHE A 24 -2.15 0.76 -4.56
C PHE A 24 -1.22 1.15 -3.38
N GLN A 25 -1.74 1.14 -2.15
CA GLN A 25 -0.93 1.33 -0.95
C GLN A 25 -0.09 0.08 -0.65
N VAL A 26 1.18 0.29 -0.27
CA VAL A 26 2.12 -0.75 0.18
C VAL A 26 2.27 -0.66 1.69
N ALA A 27 1.86 -1.71 2.40
CA ALA A 27 1.93 -1.79 3.86
C ALA A 27 3.22 -2.47 4.37
N GLU A 28 3.96 -3.15 3.50
CA GLU A 28 5.03 -4.12 3.75
C GLU A 28 6.33 -3.47 4.23
N HIS A 29 6.24 -2.70 5.32
CA HIS A 29 7.36 -1.95 5.90
C HIS A 29 8.26 -2.79 6.82
N SER A 30 7.79 -3.95 7.32
CA SER A 30 8.54 -4.79 8.25
C SER A 30 8.03 -6.23 8.27
N ALA A 31 8.92 -7.20 8.55
CA ALA A 31 8.53 -8.60 8.73
C ALA A 31 7.78 -8.83 10.05
N SER A 32 8.18 -8.13 11.12
CA SER A 32 7.47 -8.19 12.40
C SER A 32 6.05 -7.64 12.30
N GLY A 33 5.87 -6.51 11.57
CA GLY A 33 4.56 -5.94 11.26
C GLY A 33 3.71 -6.86 10.41
N LEU A 34 4.27 -7.45 9.35
CA LEU A 34 3.59 -8.43 8.50
C LEU A 34 3.06 -9.59 9.35
N GLY A 35 3.87 -10.12 10.29
CA GLY A 35 3.49 -11.22 11.17
C GLY A 35 2.29 -10.95 12.08
N ARG A 36 1.89 -9.68 12.28
CA ARG A 36 0.71 -9.27 13.05
C ARG A 36 -0.33 -8.51 12.23
N ALA A 37 -0.30 -8.65 10.89
CA ALA A 37 -1.16 -7.91 9.95
C ALA A 37 -1.08 -6.38 10.16
N PHE A 38 0.09 -5.86 10.49
CA PHE A 38 0.38 -4.44 10.78
C PHE A 38 -0.53 -3.82 11.84
N SER A 39 -1.06 -4.63 12.78
CA SER A 39 -1.87 -4.14 13.88
C SER A 39 -1.02 -3.42 14.93
N GLY A 40 -1.45 -2.23 15.36
CA GLY A 40 -0.80 -1.42 16.38
C GLY A 40 0.57 -0.87 16.00
N GLU A 41 0.90 -0.77 14.71
CA GLU A 41 2.24 -0.40 14.22
C GLU A 41 2.78 0.91 14.84
N GLY A 42 1.94 1.93 14.97
CA GLY A 42 2.34 3.22 15.54
C GLY A 42 2.52 3.23 17.07
N ALA A 43 2.28 2.08 17.75
CA ALA A 43 2.37 1.97 19.21
C ALA A 43 3.24 0.81 19.71
N VAL A 44 3.43 -0.26 18.91
CA VAL A 44 4.19 -1.47 19.33
C VAL A 44 5.68 -1.17 19.52
N ALA A 45 6.33 -0.52 18.58
CA ALA A 45 7.72 -0.07 18.64
C ALA A 45 8.72 -1.18 19.06
N ASP A 46 8.58 -2.37 18.49
CA ASP A 46 9.47 -3.50 18.76
C ASP A 46 10.80 -3.44 17.97
N ASN A 47 10.88 -2.59 16.96
CA ASN A 47 12.09 -2.31 16.19
C ASN A 47 12.01 -0.97 15.46
N ALA A 48 13.09 -0.57 14.75
CA ALA A 48 13.23 0.75 14.15
C ALA A 48 12.22 1.05 13.02
N SER A 49 11.50 0.05 12.49
CA SER A 49 10.48 0.26 11.44
C SER A 49 9.27 1.08 11.92
N VAL A 50 9.07 1.24 13.23
CA VAL A 50 8.02 2.09 13.81
C VAL A 50 8.09 3.54 13.29
N LEU A 51 9.29 4.01 12.93
CA LEU A 51 9.54 5.33 12.36
C LEU A 51 8.65 5.60 11.13
N ALA A 52 8.40 4.58 10.30
CA ALA A 52 7.57 4.70 9.11
C ALA A 52 6.09 5.01 9.44
N ARG A 53 5.61 4.61 10.61
CA ARG A 53 4.20 4.75 11.02
C ARG A 53 3.99 5.86 12.04
N ASN A 54 4.89 5.96 13.03
CA ASN A 54 4.78 6.96 14.09
C ASN A 54 6.18 7.42 14.53
N PRO A 55 6.69 8.56 14.05
CA PRO A 55 8.01 9.04 14.45
C PRO A 55 8.13 9.35 15.95
N ALA A 56 7.01 9.66 16.65
CA ALA A 56 7.05 9.91 18.09
C ALA A 56 7.52 8.69 18.90
N ALA A 57 7.24 7.48 18.40
CA ALA A 57 7.62 6.23 19.07
C ALA A 57 9.15 5.99 19.07
N MET A 58 9.93 6.75 18.31
CA MET A 58 11.39 6.71 18.39
C MET A 58 11.94 7.05 19.79
N THR A 59 11.18 7.79 20.60
CA THR A 59 11.57 8.14 21.99
C THR A 59 11.57 6.95 22.95
N LEU A 60 10.98 5.81 22.54
CA LEU A 60 11.00 4.56 23.32
C LEU A 60 12.36 3.85 23.27
N PHE A 61 13.17 4.13 22.25
CA PHE A 61 14.48 3.50 22.08
C PHE A 61 15.51 4.16 22.98
N LYS A 62 16.22 3.34 23.76
CA LYS A 62 17.28 3.80 24.68
C LYS A 62 18.66 3.70 24.06
N GLU A 63 18.79 2.92 23.02
CA GLU A 63 20.02 2.69 22.26
C GLU A 63 19.72 2.85 20.77
N ALA A 64 20.79 3.11 20.00
CA ALA A 64 20.63 3.19 18.55
C ALA A 64 20.27 1.82 17.98
N GLN A 65 19.37 1.79 17.00
CA GLN A 65 18.92 0.56 16.36
C GLN A 65 18.84 0.72 14.84
N PHE A 66 19.30 -0.31 14.14
CA PHE A 66 19.10 -0.52 12.72
C PHE A 66 18.09 -1.67 12.48
N SER A 67 17.20 -1.51 11.52
CA SER A 67 16.31 -2.56 11.01
C SER A 67 16.36 -2.58 9.49
N GLY A 68 16.60 -3.73 8.90
CA GLY A 68 16.55 -3.94 7.44
C GLY A 68 15.59 -5.07 7.11
N ALA A 69 14.61 -4.83 6.24
CA ALA A 69 13.58 -5.77 5.84
C ALA A 69 13.56 -5.98 4.33
N LEU A 70 13.15 -7.17 3.91
CA LEU A 70 12.85 -7.52 2.53
C LEU A 70 11.53 -8.29 2.51
N SER A 71 10.55 -7.75 1.78
CA SER A 71 9.25 -8.38 1.57
C SER A 71 9.13 -8.85 0.12
N ILE A 72 8.55 -10.02 -0.09
CA ILE A 72 8.17 -10.58 -1.38
C ILE A 72 6.65 -10.65 -1.38
N ILE A 73 6.03 -9.99 -2.35
CA ILE A 73 4.59 -9.98 -2.58
C ILE A 73 4.35 -10.76 -3.87
N ASP A 74 3.62 -11.86 -3.77
CA ASP A 74 3.28 -12.76 -4.86
C ASP A 74 1.75 -12.77 -5.03
N PRO A 75 1.20 -11.84 -5.84
CA PRO A 75 -0.24 -11.77 -6.07
C PRO A 75 -0.62 -12.73 -7.19
N GLU A 76 -1.69 -13.45 -7.02
CA GLU A 76 -2.39 -14.23 -8.05
C GLU A 76 -3.72 -13.51 -8.32
N VAL A 77 -3.79 -12.70 -9.38
CA VAL A 77 -4.96 -11.90 -9.74
C VAL A 77 -5.42 -12.27 -11.14
N ASP A 78 -6.63 -12.76 -11.24
CA ASP A 78 -7.28 -13.14 -12.49
C ASP A 78 -8.38 -12.14 -12.85
N VAL A 79 -8.46 -11.78 -14.14
CA VAL A 79 -9.50 -10.90 -14.69
C VAL A 79 -10.16 -11.56 -15.89
N TYR A 80 -11.49 -11.61 -15.88
CA TYR A 80 -12.29 -12.20 -16.94
C TYR A 80 -13.14 -11.14 -17.64
N ASP A 81 -12.90 -10.93 -18.95
CA ASP A 81 -13.76 -10.12 -19.81
C ASP A 81 -15.05 -10.90 -20.14
N THR A 82 -16.16 -10.45 -19.57
CA THR A 82 -17.45 -11.16 -19.72
C THR A 82 -18.09 -10.96 -21.10
N VAL A 83 -17.67 -9.94 -21.86
CA VAL A 83 -18.16 -9.61 -23.19
C VAL A 83 -17.39 -10.41 -24.27
N ASN A 84 -16.09 -10.27 -24.30
CA ASN A 84 -15.23 -10.94 -25.28
C ASN A 84 -14.90 -12.40 -24.91
N LYS A 85 -15.25 -12.86 -23.69
CA LYS A 85 -14.97 -14.20 -23.15
C LYS A 85 -13.46 -14.51 -23.11
N GLU A 86 -12.67 -13.52 -22.80
CA GLU A 86 -11.22 -13.63 -22.63
C GLU A 86 -10.87 -13.68 -21.15
N HIS A 87 -9.82 -14.45 -20.80
CA HIS A 87 -9.36 -14.62 -19.43
C HIS A 87 -7.88 -14.23 -19.33
N ALA A 88 -7.61 -13.10 -18.71
CA ALA A 88 -6.26 -12.69 -18.33
C ALA A 88 -5.96 -13.26 -16.95
N LYS A 89 -4.91 -14.09 -16.86
CA LYS A 89 -4.50 -14.75 -15.64
C LYS A 89 -3.25 -14.10 -15.10
N ASP A 90 -3.19 -14.04 -13.76
CA ASP A 90 -1.99 -13.61 -13.05
C ASP A 90 -1.47 -12.25 -13.54
N VAL A 91 -2.41 -11.28 -13.63
CA VAL A 91 -2.12 -9.95 -14.19
C VAL A 91 -1.33 -9.02 -13.26
N ALA A 92 -0.96 -9.48 -12.07
CA ALA A 92 -0.18 -8.71 -11.11
C ALA A 92 1.18 -9.40 -10.86
N PRO A 93 2.29 -8.89 -11.40
CA PRO A 93 3.59 -9.55 -11.28
C PRO A 93 4.15 -9.51 -9.86
N LEU A 94 4.98 -10.52 -9.52
CA LEU A 94 5.69 -10.61 -8.25
C LEU A 94 6.51 -9.34 -7.98
N GLN A 95 6.41 -8.82 -6.74
CA GLN A 95 7.12 -7.62 -6.31
C GLN A 95 8.05 -7.89 -5.14
N VAL A 96 9.20 -7.22 -5.13
CA VAL A 96 10.18 -7.25 -4.04
C VAL A 96 10.30 -5.86 -3.44
N VAL A 97 9.97 -5.74 -2.14
CA VAL A 97 9.92 -4.45 -1.44
C VAL A 97 10.97 -4.42 -0.34
N PRO A 98 12.10 -3.71 -0.54
CA PRO A 98 13.10 -3.47 0.51
C PRO A 98 12.68 -2.32 1.42
N ALA A 99 13.08 -2.40 2.70
CA ALA A 99 12.96 -1.31 3.64
C ALA A 99 14.16 -1.29 4.61
N GLY A 100 14.55 -0.10 5.05
CA GLY A 100 15.66 0.08 5.98
C GLY A 100 15.44 1.27 6.90
N TYR A 101 15.82 1.13 8.17
CA TYR A 101 15.56 2.12 9.21
C TYR A 101 16.75 2.23 10.16
N TYR A 102 16.99 3.43 10.59
CA TYR A 102 17.92 3.71 11.67
C TYR A 102 17.31 4.71 12.64
N ILE A 103 17.35 4.40 13.92
CA ILE A 103 16.92 5.27 15.03
C ILE A 103 18.09 5.43 15.98
N SER A 104 18.31 6.64 16.48
CA SER A 104 19.30 6.92 17.53
C SER A 104 18.76 7.92 18.54
N PRO A 105 18.75 7.59 19.84
CA PRO A 105 18.52 8.59 20.88
C PRO A 105 19.66 9.60 20.87
N ILE A 106 19.32 10.88 21.05
CA ILE A 106 20.29 11.97 21.25
C ILE A 106 20.53 12.18 22.76
N ASN A 107 19.44 12.07 23.52
CA ASN A 107 19.41 12.12 24.99
C ASN A 107 18.07 11.56 25.48
N ASP A 108 17.75 11.67 26.77
CA ASP A 108 16.52 11.10 27.36
C ASP A 108 15.22 11.64 26.76
N ASN A 109 15.24 12.82 26.13
CA ASN A 109 14.07 13.46 25.54
C ASN A 109 14.06 13.48 24.01
N TRP A 110 15.21 13.48 23.34
CA TRP A 110 15.31 13.64 21.92
C TRP A 110 15.80 12.37 21.23
N ALA A 111 15.15 11.99 20.15
CA ALA A 111 15.62 10.97 19.23
C ALA A 111 15.52 11.46 17.78
N TRP A 112 16.39 10.94 16.92
CA TRP A 112 16.31 11.13 15.48
C TRP A 112 16.35 9.79 14.78
N GLY A 113 15.92 9.76 13.54
CA GLY A 113 15.99 8.55 12.72
C GLY A 113 15.80 8.86 11.25
N ILE A 114 16.12 7.88 10.44
CA ILE A 114 15.91 7.91 8.99
C ILE A 114 15.38 6.57 8.53
N GLY A 115 14.38 6.60 7.65
CA GLY A 115 13.83 5.42 7.00
C GLY A 115 13.92 5.51 5.48
N MET A 116 14.05 4.35 4.83
CA MET A 116 13.88 4.15 3.39
C MET A 116 12.85 3.04 3.21
N PHE A 117 11.72 3.34 2.57
CA PHE A 117 10.61 2.40 2.41
C PHE A 117 9.67 2.86 1.31
N THR A 118 8.81 1.96 0.83
CA THR A 118 7.76 2.23 -0.15
C THR A 118 6.41 2.40 0.55
N THR A 119 5.66 3.45 0.20
CA THR A 119 4.30 3.67 0.71
C THR A 119 3.24 3.38 -0.35
N TYR A 120 3.55 3.62 -1.62
CA TYR A 120 2.66 3.41 -2.76
C TYR A 120 3.41 2.75 -3.90
N GLY A 121 2.74 1.82 -4.58
CA GLY A 121 3.25 1.13 -5.75
C GLY A 121 2.19 0.22 -6.34
N VAL A 122 2.18 0.11 -7.67
CA VAL A 122 1.30 -0.79 -8.41
C VAL A 122 2.07 -1.37 -9.58
N ALA A 123 1.75 -2.61 -9.95
CA ALA A 123 2.16 -3.21 -11.19
C ALA A 123 1.04 -4.13 -11.70
N THR A 124 0.66 -3.94 -12.96
CA THR A 124 -0.19 -4.87 -13.71
C THR A 124 0.42 -5.08 -15.09
N ASP A 125 0.33 -6.31 -15.59
CA ASP A 125 0.89 -6.78 -16.84
C ASP A 125 -0.15 -7.71 -17.50
N TYR A 126 -0.88 -7.19 -18.47
CA TYR A 126 -1.89 -7.94 -19.22
C TYR A 126 -1.31 -8.48 -20.52
N PRO A 127 -1.81 -9.65 -21.03
CA PRO A 127 -1.40 -10.13 -22.35
C PRO A 127 -1.69 -9.09 -23.45
N ASP A 128 -0.70 -8.84 -24.31
CA ASP A 128 -0.76 -7.79 -25.36
C ASP A 128 -1.90 -7.98 -26.37
N ASP A 129 -2.39 -9.22 -26.55
CA ASP A 129 -3.34 -9.58 -27.60
C ASP A 129 -4.80 -9.68 -27.13
N ILE A 130 -5.11 -9.23 -25.94
CA ILE A 130 -6.49 -9.21 -25.44
C ILE A 130 -7.35 -8.15 -26.14
N SER A 131 -8.67 -8.37 -26.19
CA SER A 131 -9.61 -7.42 -26.80
C SER A 131 -9.68 -6.08 -26.07
N ALA A 132 -9.50 -6.08 -24.74
CA ALA A 132 -9.49 -4.91 -23.88
C ALA A 132 -8.15 -4.18 -23.85
N GLY A 133 -7.28 -4.35 -24.84
CA GLY A 133 -5.93 -3.79 -24.88
C GLY A 133 -5.87 -2.26 -24.81
N ASP A 134 -6.93 -1.55 -25.24
CA ASP A 134 -7.03 -0.09 -25.14
C ASP A 134 -7.32 0.40 -23.69
N MET A 135 -7.79 -0.49 -22.82
CA MET A 135 -8.07 -0.23 -21.39
C MET A 135 -7.05 -0.90 -20.48
N ALA A 136 -6.51 -2.08 -20.91
CA ALA A 136 -5.55 -2.90 -20.17
C ALA A 136 -4.19 -2.94 -20.90
N GLY A 137 -3.14 -3.29 -20.18
CA GLY A 137 -1.76 -3.39 -20.64
C GLY A 137 -0.85 -3.26 -19.43
N ASP A 138 0.37 -2.79 -19.65
CA ASP A 138 1.28 -2.57 -18.55
C ASP A 138 0.90 -1.28 -17.80
N THR A 139 0.88 -1.36 -16.47
CA THR A 139 0.78 -0.19 -15.60
C THR A 139 1.76 -0.40 -14.45
N SER A 140 2.67 0.52 -14.25
CA SER A 140 3.64 0.48 -13.17
C SER A 140 3.77 1.84 -12.50
N LEU A 141 3.78 1.83 -11.17
CA LEU A 141 4.20 2.94 -10.33
C LEU A 141 5.12 2.38 -9.24
N LEU A 142 6.36 2.79 -9.27
CA LEU A 142 7.33 2.56 -8.20
C LEU A 142 7.51 3.85 -7.41
N SER A 143 7.44 3.80 -6.08
CA SER A 143 7.84 4.94 -5.25
C SER A 143 8.75 4.52 -4.10
N VAL A 144 9.72 5.36 -3.76
CA VAL A 144 10.62 5.16 -2.63
C VAL A 144 10.67 6.42 -1.79
N ASN A 145 10.41 6.29 -0.49
CA ASN A 145 10.55 7.37 0.48
C ASN A 145 11.92 7.32 1.16
N ILE A 146 12.59 8.46 1.24
CA ILE A 146 13.66 8.73 2.20
C ILE A 146 13.09 9.68 3.23
N ASN A 147 13.02 9.24 4.49
CA ASN A 147 12.22 9.89 5.51
C ASN A 147 13.05 10.16 6.78
N PRO A 148 13.82 11.27 6.84
CA PRO A 148 14.44 11.75 8.08
C PRO A 148 13.37 12.28 9.05
N ASN A 149 13.51 11.92 10.33
CA ASN A 149 12.57 12.26 11.41
C ASN A 149 13.31 12.71 12.67
N VAL A 150 12.60 13.49 13.49
CA VAL A 150 12.99 13.85 14.85
C VAL A 150 11.81 13.63 15.78
N ALA A 151 12.08 13.21 17.02
CA ALA A 151 11.09 12.99 18.06
C ALA A 151 11.50 13.66 19.37
N TYR A 152 10.51 14.08 20.12
CA TYR A 152 10.68 14.71 21.41
C TYR A 152 9.70 14.15 22.45
N ARG A 153 10.24 13.67 23.57
CA ARG A 153 9.50 13.24 24.75
C ARG A 153 9.20 14.46 25.62
N ILE A 154 7.94 14.88 25.63
CA ILE A 154 7.47 16.08 26.38
C ILE A 154 7.48 15.80 27.88
N ASN A 155 6.99 14.61 28.27
CA ASN A 155 6.98 14.12 29.64
C ASN A 155 6.96 12.58 29.65
N GLU A 156 6.80 11.96 30.83
CA GLU A 156 6.81 10.50 30.98
C GLU A 156 5.73 9.77 30.17
N SER A 157 4.62 10.46 29.87
CA SER A 157 3.46 9.86 29.19
C SER A 157 3.27 10.32 27.74
N PHE A 158 3.92 11.39 27.29
CA PHE A 158 3.60 11.97 25.98
C PHE A 158 4.83 12.35 25.16
N SER A 159 4.85 11.84 23.93
CA SER A 159 5.90 12.13 22.95
C SER A 159 5.28 12.59 21.63
N VAL A 160 6.00 13.42 20.90
CA VAL A 160 5.65 13.89 19.55
C VAL A 160 6.84 13.68 18.62
N GLY A 161 6.57 13.59 17.33
CA GLY A 161 7.64 13.47 16.34
C GLY A 161 7.15 13.94 14.98
N GLY A 162 8.09 14.15 14.06
CA GLY A 162 7.78 14.53 12.71
C GLY A 162 8.98 14.40 11.80
N GLY A 163 8.72 14.40 10.50
CA GLY A 163 9.74 14.25 9.48
C GLY A 163 9.31 14.76 8.12
N ILE A 164 10.25 14.70 7.19
CA ILE A 164 10.07 15.06 5.79
C ILE A 164 10.11 13.76 4.99
N ASN A 165 9.21 13.63 4.00
CA ASN A 165 9.21 12.56 3.03
C ASN A 165 9.82 13.09 1.73
N LEU A 166 10.97 12.58 1.34
CA LEU A 166 11.56 12.80 0.04
C LEU A 166 11.21 11.58 -0.82
N VAL A 167 10.36 11.76 -1.83
CA VAL A 167 9.81 10.67 -2.63
C VAL A 167 10.41 10.73 -4.02
N TYR A 168 11.10 9.67 -4.42
CA TYR A 168 11.38 9.35 -5.81
C TYR A 168 10.27 8.48 -6.35
N ALA A 169 9.79 8.75 -7.56
CA ALA A 169 8.79 7.93 -8.21
C ALA A 169 9.10 7.77 -9.70
N GLU A 170 8.80 6.58 -10.22
CA GLU A 170 8.84 6.20 -11.63
C GLU A 170 7.49 5.62 -11.99
N ALA A 171 6.94 6.03 -13.15
CA ALA A 171 5.65 5.57 -13.65
C ALA A 171 5.77 5.17 -15.12
N GLU A 172 5.13 4.05 -15.47
CA GLU A 172 4.99 3.55 -16.83
C GLU A 172 3.57 3.08 -17.08
N LEU A 173 3.06 3.37 -18.29
CA LEU A 173 1.77 2.88 -18.75
C LEU A 173 1.85 2.57 -20.24
N THR A 174 1.52 1.34 -20.62
CA THR A 174 1.39 0.93 -22.02
C THR A 174 -0.02 0.43 -22.28
N ARG A 175 -0.56 0.76 -23.45
CA ARG A 175 -1.85 0.23 -23.95
C ARG A 175 -1.66 -0.27 -25.36
N HIS A 176 -2.42 -1.32 -25.71
CA HIS A 176 -2.40 -1.96 -27.02
C HIS A 176 -3.70 -1.68 -27.78
N LYS A 177 -3.72 -1.96 -29.08
CA LYS A 177 -4.92 -1.70 -29.90
C LYS A 177 -6.13 -2.55 -29.48
N GLY A 178 -5.88 -3.77 -29.01
CA GLY A 178 -6.97 -4.68 -28.64
C GLY A 178 -8.02 -4.83 -29.75
N ALA A 179 -9.28 -4.70 -29.41
CA ALA A 179 -10.40 -4.74 -30.36
C ALA A 179 -10.38 -3.60 -31.39
N LEU A 180 -9.74 -2.46 -31.07
CA LEU A 180 -9.60 -1.33 -32.01
C LEU A 180 -8.78 -1.68 -33.25
N ALA A 181 -7.95 -2.73 -33.23
CA ALA A 181 -7.21 -3.21 -34.42
C ALA A 181 -8.12 -3.52 -35.62
N ARG A 182 -9.40 -3.85 -35.36
CA ARG A 182 -10.40 -4.06 -36.44
C ARG A 182 -10.72 -2.79 -37.24
N ILE A 183 -10.58 -1.61 -36.61
CA ILE A 183 -10.89 -0.30 -37.21
C ILE A 183 -9.61 0.39 -37.65
N LEU A 184 -8.58 0.37 -36.81
CA LEU A 184 -7.30 1.06 -37.03
C LEU A 184 -6.35 0.25 -37.93
N GLY A 185 -6.64 -1.04 -38.14
CA GLY A 185 -5.75 -1.97 -38.81
C GLY A 185 -4.60 -2.41 -37.92
N GLY A 186 -3.85 -3.44 -38.37
CA GLY A 186 -2.79 -4.05 -37.62
C GLY A 186 -3.26 -5.20 -36.72
N ASN A 187 -2.52 -5.47 -35.64
CA ASN A 187 -2.79 -6.54 -34.69
C ASN A 187 -3.29 -5.98 -33.37
N LYS A 188 -3.96 -6.82 -32.56
CA LYS A 188 -4.38 -6.45 -31.19
C LYS A 188 -3.21 -6.03 -30.31
N SER A 189 -2.05 -6.70 -30.47
CA SER A 189 -0.82 -6.44 -29.72
C SER A 189 0.01 -5.25 -30.21
N ASP A 190 -0.43 -4.53 -31.26
CA ASP A 190 0.25 -3.30 -31.64
C ASP A 190 0.03 -2.23 -30.56
N ASN A 191 1.10 -1.51 -30.23
CA ASN A 191 1.00 -0.42 -29.24
C ASN A 191 0.03 0.68 -29.72
N LEU A 192 -0.76 1.18 -28.78
CA LEU A 192 -1.71 2.29 -28.94
C LEU A 192 -1.22 3.54 -28.23
N VAL A 193 -0.85 3.40 -26.96
CA VAL A 193 -0.38 4.49 -26.07
C VAL A 193 0.81 3.98 -25.26
N GLY A 194 1.79 4.82 -25.05
CA GLY A 194 2.87 4.62 -24.09
C GLY A 194 3.16 5.91 -23.34
N MET A 195 3.36 5.82 -22.05
CA MET A 195 3.76 6.90 -21.17
C MET A 195 4.82 6.40 -20.21
N GLU A 196 5.90 7.15 -20.03
CA GLU A 196 6.95 6.86 -19.06
C GLU A 196 7.47 8.15 -18.45
N GLY A 197 7.89 8.13 -17.18
CA GLY A 197 8.49 9.28 -16.54
C GLY A 197 8.97 9.01 -15.12
N GLU A 198 9.88 9.86 -14.66
CA GLU A 198 10.37 9.85 -13.29
C GLU A 198 10.26 11.23 -12.65
N THR A 199 10.14 11.29 -11.32
CA THR A 199 10.04 12.56 -10.61
C THR A 199 10.50 12.45 -9.17
N PHE A 200 10.85 13.61 -8.59
CA PHE A 200 11.07 13.80 -7.17
C PHE A 200 10.00 14.71 -6.59
N ALA A 201 9.42 14.30 -5.49
CA ALA A 201 8.42 15.07 -4.77
C ALA A 201 8.71 15.04 -3.27
N TRP A 202 7.97 15.81 -2.49
CA TRP A 202 8.14 15.85 -1.06
C TRP A 202 6.82 15.95 -0.33
N GLY A 203 6.82 15.46 0.89
CA GLY A 203 5.73 15.55 1.84
C GLY A 203 6.27 15.63 3.25
N TRP A 204 5.40 15.44 4.22
CA TRP A 204 5.76 15.46 5.64
C TRP A 204 4.94 14.44 6.42
N ASN A 205 5.40 14.11 7.62
CA ASN A 205 4.68 13.25 8.53
C ASN A 205 4.84 13.74 9.98
N ILE A 206 3.82 13.48 10.77
CA ILE A 206 3.84 13.75 12.21
C ILE A 206 3.31 12.52 12.96
N GLY A 207 3.68 12.43 14.22
CA GLY A 207 3.17 11.40 15.11
C GLY A 207 3.07 11.89 16.55
N ALA A 208 2.24 11.19 17.30
CA ALA A 208 2.11 11.32 18.74
C ALA A 208 2.06 9.94 19.38
N LEU A 209 2.64 9.82 20.58
CA LEU A 209 2.58 8.62 21.39
C LEU A 209 2.11 8.99 22.78
N TYR A 210 1.10 8.29 23.27
CA TYR A 210 0.60 8.39 24.63
C TYR A 210 0.83 7.08 25.37
N GLU A 211 1.70 7.11 26.38
CA GLU A 211 1.97 6.02 27.31
C GLU A 211 1.11 6.20 28.55
N LEU A 212 -0.04 5.50 28.61
CA LEU A 212 -0.91 5.53 29.78
C LEU A 212 -0.19 4.96 31.01
N ASN A 213 0.59 3.93 30.81
CA ASN A 213 1.54 3.30 31.71
C ASN A 213 2.49 2.39 30.92
N GLU A 214 3.39 1.68 31.58
CA GLU A 214 4.39 0.81 30.96
C GLU A 214 3.78 -0.26 30.05
N ASN A 215 2.54 -0.70 30.32
CA ASN A 215 1.86 -1.79 29.61
C ASN A 215 0.86 -1.30 28.56
N ASN A 216 0.51 -0.02 28.52
CA ASN A 216 -0.56 0.47 27.65
C ASN A 216 -0.14 1.74 26.92
N ARG A 217 -0.11 1.66 25.58
CA ARG A 217 0.29 2.76 24.70
C ARG A 217 -0.70 2.97 23.58
N PHE A 218 -0.86 4.23 23.17
CA PHE A 218 -1.66 4.65 22.02
C PHE A 218 -0.81 5.52 21.11
N GLY A 219 -0.84 5.20 19.82
CA GLY A 219 -0.10 5.91 18.78
C GLY A 219 -1.05 6.60 17.81
N PHE A 220 -0.65 7.79 17.36
CA PHE A 220 -1.24 8.51 16.24
C PHE A 220 -0.16 8.79 15.23
N GLY A 221 -0.43 8.51 13.97
CA GLY A 221 0.40 8.85 12.83
C GLY A 221 -0.40 9.57 11.76
N TYR A 222 0.23 10.56 11.12
CA TYR A 222 -0.29 11.21 9.93
C TYR A 222 0.83 11.39 8.92
N ARG A 223 0.59 10.97 7.69
CA ARG A 223 1.45 11.21 6.54
C ARG A 223 0.71 12.05 5.52
N SER A 224 1.31 13.15 5.09
CA SER A 224 0.69 14.06 4.13
C SER A 224 0.56 13.43 2.75
N LYS A 225 -0.37 13.93 1.98
CA LYS A 225 -0.43 13.77 0.53
C LYS A 225 0.91 14.19 -0.11
N VAL A 226 1.26 13.53 -1.22
CA VAL A 226 2.39 13.89 -2.07
C VAL A 226 1.92 14.00 -3.51
N ASP A 227 2.13 15.15 -4.14
CA ASP A 227 1.80 15.37 -5.55
C ASP A 227 3.06 15.06 -6.38
N LEU A 228 2.99 13.99 -7.18
CA LEU A 228 3.99 13.61 -8.16
C LEU A 228 3.72 14.40 -9.46
N ASP A 229 4.66 15.19 -9.91
CA ASP A 229 4.58 15.96 -11.16
C ASP A 229 5.70 15.48 -12.09
N PHE A 230 5.34 14.64 -13.07
CA PHE A 230 6.26 14.11 -14.08
C PHE A 230 6.34 15.13 -15.22
N ASP A 231 7.21 16.14 -15.08
CA ASP A 231 7.32 17.27 -16.02
C ASP A 231 8.08 16.93 -17.31
N ASP A 232 9.02 15.97 -17.23
CA ASP A 232 9.88 15.54 -18.32
C ASP A 232 9.51 14.13 -18.82
N GLY A 233 8.22 13.73 -18.68
CA GLY A 233 7.74 12.43 -19.14
C GLY A 233 7.66 12.33 -20.66
N GLU A 234 7.81 11.12 -21.18
CA GLU A 234 7.62 10.82 -22.60
C GLU A 234 6.21 10.23 -22.85
N PHE A 235 5.53 10.75 -23.85
CA PHE A 235 4.24 10.22 -24.32
C PHE A 235 4.34 9.80 -25.78
N SER A 236 3.84 8.61 -26.09
CA SER A 236 3.74 8.05 -27.45
C SER A 236 2.30 7.71 -27.76
N SER A 237 1.81 8.12 -28.94
CA SER A 237 0.53 7.68 -29.47
C SER A 237 0.71 7.18 -30.89
N TYR A 238 0.28 5.97 -31.12
CA TYR A 238 0.46 5.26 -32.38
C TYR A 238 -0.70 5.45 -33.37
N ASP A 239 -1.79 6.11 -32.93
CA ASP A 239 -3.04 6.23 -33.70
C ASP A 239 -3.39 7.64 -34.15
N SER A 240 -2.60 8.65 -33.84
CA SER A 240 -2.92 10.06 -34.14
C SER A 240 -2.65 10.49 -35.59
N GLY A 241 -2.45 9.56 -36.54
CA GLY A 241 -1.97 9.85 -37.90
C GLY A 241 -0.55 10.39 -37.94
N ARG A 242 0.14 10.44 -36.82
CA ARG A 242 1.58 10.65 -36.70
C ARG A 242 2.29 9.31 -36.93
N ALA A 243 3.55 9.36 -37.34
CA ALA A 243 4.33 8.15 -37.49
C ALA A 243 4.30 7.32 -36.19
N PRO A 244 4.16 5.97 -36.25
CA PRO A 244 4.32 5.12 -35.07
C PRO A 244 5.61 5.50 -34.35
N SER A 245 5.61 5.50 -33.03
CA SER A 245 6.76 5.87 -32.21
C SER A 245 7.20 7.35 -32.19
N ALA A 246 6.38 8.27 -32.61
CA ALA A 246 6.66 9.69 -32.35
C ALA A 246 6.48 9.97 -30.86
N LYS A 247 7.59 9.98 -30.11
CA LYS A 247 7.61 10.40 -28.72
C LYS A 247 7.49 11.92 -28.65
N VAL A 248 6.71 12.41 -27.69
CA VAL A 248 6.57 13.82 -27.37
C VAL A 248 6.78 14.04 -25.89
N ASP A 249 7.39 15.17 -25.51
CA ASP A 249 7.50 15.52 -24.12
C ASP A 249 6.09 15.75 -23.56
N GLY A 250 5.77 15.10 -22.46
CA GLY A 250 4.46 15.14 -21.83
C GLY A 250 4.56 15.34 -20.31
N ARG A 251 3.48 15.80 -19.73
CA ARG A 251 3.33 15.96 -18.29
C ARG A 251 2.25 15.05 -17.77
N LEU A 252 2.52 14.37 -16.64
CA LEU A 252 1.54 13.58 -15.90
C LEU A 252 1.57 14.01 -14.44
N LYS A 253 0.38 14.11 -13.81
CA LYS A 253 0.26 14.34 -12.37
C LYS A 253 -0.44 13.17 -11.71
N ILE A 254 0.16 12.67 -10.59
CA ILE A 254 -0.43 11.65 -9.74
C ILE A 254 -0.38 12.17 -8.30
N SER A 255 -1.54 12.18 -7.62
CA SER A 255 -1.59 12.52 -6.20
C SER A 255 -1.58 11.25 -5.36
N LEU A 256 -0.51 11.04 -4.59
CA LEU A 256 -0.44 9.98 -3.57
C LEU A 256 -1.22 10.44 -2.34
N PRO A 257 -2.18 9.64 -1.84
CA PRO A 257 -3.07 10.03 -0.74
C PRO A 257 -2.37 10.36 0.57
N SER A 258 -3.07 11.06 1.46
CA SER A 258 -2.67 11.16 2.86
C SER A 258 -3.15 9.93 3.64
N ILE A 259 -2.47 9.63 4.76
CA ILE A 259 -2.78 8.50 5.64
C ILE A 259 -2.91 9.02 7.08
N ILE A 260 -4.00 8.62 7.75
CA ILE A 260 -4.16 8.75 9.20
C ILE A 260 -4.13 7.35 9.80
N GLU A 261 -3.40 7.17 10.90
CA GLU A 261 -3.33 5.90 11.62
C GLU A 261 -3.52 6.11 13.13
N LEU A 262 -4.38 5.28 13.73
CA LEU A 262 -4.53 5.14 15.18
C LEU A 262 -4.12 3.72 15.57
N SER A 263 -3.25 3.61 16.55
CA SER A 263 -2.67 2.35 17.00
C SER A 263 -2.78 2.21 18.51
N ALA A 264 -2.96 0.98 18.98
CA ALA A 264 -2.94 0.65 20.39
C ALA A 264 -2.11 -0.60 20.65
N PHE A 265 -1.46 -0.62 21.80
CA PHE A 265 -0.68 -1.73 22.31
C PHE A 265 -0.95 -1.94 23.79
N HIS A 266 -1.21 -3.20 24.20
CA HIS A 266 -1.49 -3.59 25.57
C HIS A 266 -0.69 -4.85 25.93
N GLN A 267 0.28 -4.73 26.84
CA GLN A 267 0.96 -5.87 27.46
C GLN A 267 0.04 -6.44 28.54
N LEU A 268 -0.45 -7.65 28.36
CA LEU A 268 -1.39 -8.29 29.30
C LEU A 268 -0.67 -8.95 30.48
N ASN A 269 0.49 -9.55 30.20
CA ASN A 269 1.39 -10.15 31.18
C ASN A 269 2.80 -10.28 30.54
N GLU A 270 3.72 -10.98 31.18
CA GLU A 270 5.11 -11.15 30.69
C GLU A 270 5.20 -11.85 29.33
N GLU A 271 4.22 -12.67 28.96
CA GLU A 271 4.22 -13.47 27.73
C GLU A 271 3.33 -12.88 26.63
N TRP A 272 2.20 -12.27 26.96
CA TRP A 272 1.17 -11.89 26.02
C TRP A 272 0.98 -10.40 25.87
N ALA A 273 0.96 -9.93 24.63
CA ALA A 273 0.50 -8.60 24.26
C ALA A 273 -0.58 -8.67 23.18
N VAL A 274 -1.50 -7.73 23.19
CA VAL A 274 -2.49 -7.51 22.12
C VAL A 274 -2.34 -6.10 21.56
N HIS A 275 -2.63 -5.96 20.29
CA HIS A 275 -2.51 -4.70 19.58
C HIS A 275 -3.59 -4.62 18.49
N TYR A 276 -4.04 -3.41 18.23
CA TYR A 276 -5.02 -3.14 17.20
C TYR A 276 -4.77 -1.77 16.59
N GLY A 277 -5.32 -1.57 15.39
CA GLY A 277 -5.15 -0.33 14.65
C GLY A 277 -6.32 -0.04 13.73
N TRP A 278 -6.49 1.22 13.45
CA TRP A 278 -7.33 1.76 12.40
C TRP A 278 -6.49 2.72 11.56
N GLN A 279 -6.63 2.59 10.24
CA GLN A 279 -6.00 3.48 9.29
C GLN A 279 -7.06 3.97 8.30
N GLN A 280 -6.99 5.22 7.93
CA GLN A 280 -7.74 5.81 6.82
C GLN A 280 -6.77 6.36 5.79
N THR A 281 -7.06 6.08 4.51
CA THR A 281 -6.32 6.62 3.38
C THR A 281 -7.26 7.46 2.52
N ASP A 282 -6.85 8.71 2.25
CA ASP A 282 -7.62 9.76 1.54
C ASP A 282 -7.51 9.53 0.01
N TRP A 283 -8.04 8.40 -0.47
CA TRP A 283 -8.01 8.02 -1.88
C TRP A 283 -8.84 8.93 -2.77
N SER A 284 -9.80 9.67 -2.23
CA SER A 284 -10.61 10.64 -2.97
C SER A 284 -9.79 11.79 -3.59
N THR A 285 -8.49 11.89 -3.23
CA THR A 285 -7.53 12.81 -3.88
C THR A 285 -7.06 12.32 -5.25
N PHE A 286 -7.11 11.00 -5.54
CA PHE A 286 -6.72 10.40 -6.82
C PHE A 286 -7.93 10.38 -7.77
N LYS A 287 -8.14 11.47 -8.52
CA LYS A 287 -9.35 11.71 -9.31
C LYS A 287 -9.23 11.39 -10.78
N GLU A 288 -8.02 11.46 -11.33
CA GLU A 288 -7.79 11.31 -12.76
C GLU A 288 -6.33 10.96 -13.05
N LEU A 289 -6.12 10.23 -14.13
CA LEU A 289 -4.86 10.15 -14.85
C LEU A 289 -4.96 11.06 -16.07
N LYS A 290 -4.14 12.10 -16.11
CA LYS A 290 -4.17 13.07 -17.19
C LYS A 290 -2.77 13.41 -17.66
N ALA A 291 -2.45 12.98 -18.89
CA ALA A 291 -1.24 13.36 -19.57
C ALA A 291 -1.49 14.53 -20.54
N THR A 292 -0.61 15.51 -20.53
CA THR A 292 -0.75 16.72 -21.35
C THR A 292 0.55 17.05 -22.09
N SER A 293 0.42 17.54 -23.34
CA SER A 293 1.52 18.10 -24.13
C SER A 293 0.95 19.06 -25.16
N PRO A 294 1.62 20.19 -25.48
CA PRO A 294 1.18 21.07 -26.57
C PRO A 294 1.06 20.39 -27.93
N GLN A 295 1.70 19.24 -28.11
CA GLN A 295 1.71 18.47 -29.35
C GLN A 295 0.58 17.45 -29.45
N CYS A 296 -0.17 17.23 -28.38
CA CYS A 296 -1.26 16.27 -28.31
C CYS A 296 -2.61 16.90 -28.67
N ASN A 297 -3.52 16.06 -29.20
CA ASN A 297 -4.91 16.41 -29.44
C ASN A 297 -5.76 15.12 -29.42
N ASP A 298 -6.16 14.71 -28.23
CA ASP A 298 -7.06 13.60 -28.00
C ASP A 298 -8.49 14.11 -27.85
N GLY A 299 -9.04 14.67 -28.95
CA GLY A 299 -10.33 15.39 -28.91
C GLY A 299 -10.31 16.72 -28.14
N THR A 300 -9.31 16.95 -27.31
CA THR A 300 -9.05 18.17 -26.55
C THR A 300 -7.62 18.62 -26.82
N ALA A 301 -7.45 19.86 -27.29
CA ALA A 301 -6.13 20.40 -27.61
C ALA A 301 -5.24 20.41 -26.36
N GLY A 302 -4.03 19.87 -26.48
CA GLY A 302 -3.08 19.74 -25.38
C GLY A 302 -3.28 18.53 -24.47
N GLN A 303 -4.30 17.71 -24.68
CA GLN A 303 -4.52 16.45 -23.95
C GLN A 303 -3.95 15.28 -24.74
N CYS A 304 -3.09 14.47 -24.08
CA CYS A 304 -2.49 13.27 -24.65
C CYS A 304 -3.26 12.02 -24.25
N PHE A 305 -3.69 11.98 -22.99
CA PHE A 305 -4.43 10.90 -22.39
C PHE A 305 -5.30 11.43 -21.25
N TYR A 306 -6.47 10.86 -21.07
CA TYR A 306 -7.35 11.20 -19.96
C TYR A 306 -8.15 9.96 -19.52
N LYS A 307 -8.04 9.63 -18.23
CA LYS A 307 -8.86 8.61 -17.58
C LYS A 307 -9.38 9.17 -16.25
N PRO A 308 -10.71 9.33 -16.09
CA PRO A 308 -11.27 9.67 -14.78
C PRO A 308 -11.15 8.47 -13.85
N GLU A 309 -10.77 8.73 -12.60
CA GLU A 309 -10.65 7.72 -11.57
C GLU A 309 -11.69 8.01 -10.48
N LYS A 310 -12.41 6.98 -10.04
CA LYS A 310 -13.52 7.11 -9.08
C LYS A 310 -13.13 6.51 -7.73
N TYR A 311 -12.01 7.01 -7.19
CA TYR A 311 -11.52 6.59 -5.90
C TYR A 311 -12.27 7.26 -4.76
N GLU A 312 -12.48 6.51 -3.68
CA GLU A 312 -13.11 6.94 -2.43
C GLU A 312 -12.19 6.62 -1.26
N ASP A 313 -12.29 7.41 -0.18
CA ASP A 313 -11.52 7.17 1.05
C ASP A 313 -11.84 5.80 1.61
N ASN A 314 -10.81 5.08 2.04
CA ASN A 314 -10.98 3.74 2.59
C ASN A 314 -10.43 3.62 4.02
N ASN A 315 -10.88 2.57 4.70
CA ASN A 315 -10.44 2.21 6.03
C ASN A 315 -9.81 0.82 6.05
N ARG A 316 -8.82 0.68 6.93
CA ARG A 316 -8.21 -0.58 7.30
C ARG A 316 -8.34 -0.79 8.80
N TYR A 317 -8.85 -1.95 9.21
CA TYR A 317 -8.98 -2.37 10.61
C TYR A 317 -8.09 -3.58 10.84
N SER A 318 -7.31 -3.56 11.90
CA SER A 318 -6.38 -4.65 12.21
C SER A 318 -6.36 -4.98 13.69
N ILE A 319 -6.18 -6.26 14.00
CA ILE A 319 -6.01 -6.80 15.35
C ILE A 319 -4.97 -7.90 15.32
N GLY A 320 -4.18 -8.00 16.38
CA GLY A 320 -3.18 -9.04 16.50
C GLY A 320 -2.75 -9.30 17.94
N ALA A 321 -1.98 -10.35 18.10
CA ALA A 321 -1.37 -10.74 19.36
C ALA A 321 0.10 -11.11 19.16
N THR A 322 0.87 -10.85 20.20
CA THR A 322 2.27 -11.28 20.33
C THR A 322 2.40 -12.18 21.54
N TYR A 323 3.09 -13.32 21.35
CA TYR A 323 3.41 -14.29 22.40
C TYR A 323 4.93 -14.44 22.54
N THR A 324 5.48 -14.08 23.67
CA THR A 324 6.89 -14.23 24.02
C THR A 324 7.07 -15.55 24.77
N LEU A 325 7.59 -16.56 24.07
CA LEU A 325 7.81 -17.87 24.66
C LEU A 325 8.98 -17.87 25.67
N ASN A 326 10.04 -17.16 25.32
CA ASN A 326 11.25 -16.98 26.13
C ASN A 326 12.13 -15.87 25.54
N ALA A 327 13.30 -15.61 26.11
CA ALA A 327 14.22 -14.57 25.63
C ALA A 327 14.70 -14.76 24.17
N GLY A 328 14.56 -15.95 23.60
CA GLY A 328 15.02 -16.26 22.23
C GLY A 328 13.90 -16.28 21.19
N TRP A 329 12.64 -16.46 21.59
CA TRP A 329 11.55 -16.68 20.64
C TRP A 329 10.30 -15.88 20.97
N THR A 330 9.81 -15.15 19.98
CA THR A 330 8.54 -14.44 20.03
C THR A 330 7.72 -14.80 18.79
N PHE A 331 6.43 -15.09 18.98
CA PHE A 331 5.48 -15.41 17.92
C PHE A 331 4.42 -14.33 17.79
N ARG A 332 3.91 -14.15 16.57
CA ARG A 332 2.89 -13.16 16.27
C ARG A 332 1.81 -13.80 15.41
N ALA A 333 0.57 -13.31 15.60
CA ALA A 333 -0.53 -13.58 14.69
C ALA A 333 -1.38 -12.34 14.56
N GLY A 334 -1.99 -12.15 13.40
CA GLY A 334 -2.82 -10.98 13.13
C GLY A 334 -3.87 -11.22 12.06
N PHE A 335 -4.89 -10.40 12.11
CA PHE A 335 -5.95 -10.32 11.14
C PHE A 335 -6.17 -8.85 10.78
N ALA A 336 -6.43 -8.57 9.49
CA ALA A 336 -6.90 -7.25 9.08
C ALA A 336 -7.99 -7.37 8.01
N TYR A 337 -8.85 -6.39 8.02
CA TYR A 337 -9.83 -6.10 6.99
C TYR A 337 -9.51 -4.75 6.37
N ASP A 338 -9.43 -4.74 5.06
CA ASP A 338 -8.97 -3.64 4.25
C ASP A 338 -10.07 -3.33 3.21
N GLU A 339 -10.71 -2.19 3.35
CA GLU A 339 -11.84 -1.76 2.51
C GLU A 339 -11.36 -1.33 1.12
N GLN A 340 -12.15 -1.53 0.04
CA GLN A 340 -11.87 -1.09 -1.34
C GLN A 340 -11.73 0.44 -1.48
N ALA A 341 -10.85 0.94 -2.29
CA ALA A 341 -10.60 2.35 -2.50
C ALA A 341 -11.43 2.96 -3.68
N GLY A 342 -12.69 2.60 -3.79
CA GLY A 342 -13.56 3.06 -4.87
C GLY A 342 -13.82 2.02 -5.97
N GLU A 343 -14.05 2.45 -7.22
CA GLU A 343 -14.31 1.53 -8.32
C GLU A 343 -13.01 0.85 -8.79
N ALA A 344 -13.02 -0.48 -8.95
CA ALA A 344 -11.93 -1.23 -9.55
C ALA A 344 -11.75 -0.88 -11.03
N THR A 345 -10.52 -0.94 -11.50
CA THR A 345 -10.17 -0.75 -12.91
C THR A 345 -9.21 -1.85 -13.38
N LEU A 346 -9.02 -1.99 -14.68
CA LEU A 346 -8.02 -2.93 -15.23
C LEU A 346 -6.60 -2.54 -14.81
N SER A 347 -6.29 -1.25 -14.68
CA SER A 347 -4.99 -0.80 -14.16
C SER A 347 -4.79 -1.15 -12.70
N ILE A 348 -5.88 -1.20 -11.92
CA ILE A 348 -5.86 -1.48 -10.48
C ILE A 348 -7.11 -2.31 -10.16
N PRO A 349 -7.04 -3.66 -10.34
CA PRO A 349 -8.16 -4.58 -10.10
C PRO A 349 -8.33 -4.81 -8.59
N ASP A 350 -8.88 -3.80 -7.92
CA ASP A 350 -9.00 -3.72 -6.47
C ASP A 350 -10.31 -4.30 -5.95
N SER A 351 -10.32 -4.79 -4.71
CA SER A 351 -11.49 -5.32 -4.00
C SER A 351 -11.22 -5.39 -2.50
N ASP A 352 -12.19 -5.62 -1.63
CA ASP A 352 -11.95 -5.89 -0.21
C ASP A 352 -10.95 -6.99 0.03
N ARG A 353 -10.10 -6.81 1.04
CA ARG A 353 -9.06 -7.78 1.39
C ARG A 353 -9.13 -8.20 2.86
N PHE A 354 -8.93 -9.49 3.06
CA PHE A 354 -8.79 -10.10 4.38
C PHE A 354 -7.36 -10.62 4.52
N TRP A 355 -6.68 -10.16 5.56
CA TRP A 355 -5.31 -10.55 5.87
C TRP A 355 -5.28 -11.55 7.00
N TYR A 356 -4.61 -12.67 6.79
CA TYR A 356 -4.33 -13.70 7.79
C TYR A 356 -2.83 -13.83 7.93
N SER A 357 -2.29 -13.35 9.04
CA SER A 357 -0.85 -13.21 9.23
C SER A 357 -0.33 -14.04 10.38
N ALA A 358 0.91 -14.54 10.23
CA ALA A 358 1.69 -15.16 11.27
C ALA A 358 3.16 -14.72 11.14
N GLY A 359 3.88 -14.68 12.25
CA GLY A 359 5.29 -14.33 12.24
C GLY A 359 6.02 -14.75 13.49
N LEU A 360 7.34 -14.69 13.43
CA LEU A 360 8.22 -15.00 14.54
C LEU A 360 9.43 -14.09 14.58
N THR A 361 9.99 -13.91 15.77
CA THR A 361 11.32 -13.36 16.01
C THR A 361 12.20 -14.43 16.63
N TYR A 362 13.44 -14.53 16.15
CA TYR A 362 14.52 -15.26 16.78
C TYR A 362 15.60 -14.27 17.26
N ALA A 363 15.80 -14.20 18.58
CA ALA A 363 16.89 -13.43 19.17
C ALA A 363 18.16 -14.29 19.19
N MET A 364 19.09 -14.00 18.30
CA MET A 364 20.40 -14.67 18.24
C MET A 364 21.26 -14.30 19.43
N ASN A 365 21.18 -13.06 19.87
CA ASN A 365 21.80 -12.52 21.08
C ASN A 365 21.09 -11.21 21.48
N GLU A 366 21.59 -10.55 22.53
CA GLU A 366 21.00 -9.30 23.05
C GLU A 366 21.01 -8.12 22.06
N ASN A 367 21.83 -8.19 21.00
CA ASN A 367 22.00 -7.10 20.03
C ASN A 367 21.37 -7.42 18.68
N LEU A 368 21.21 -8.70 18.33
CA LEU A 368 20.83 -9.14 16.99
C LEU A 368 19.60 -10.06 17.02
N THR A 369 18.54 -9.61 16.33
CA THR A 369 17.34 -10.40 16.14
C THR A 369 17.00 -10.54 14.66
N PHE A 370 16.33 -11.63 14.33
CA PHE A 370 15.77 -11.89 12.99
C PHE A 370 14.28 -12.10 13.10
N ASP A 371 13.52 -11.44 12.23
CA ASP A 371 12.08 -11.64 12.10
C ASP A 371 11.78 -12.36 10.79
N ALA A 372 10.75 -13.19 10.81
CA ALA A 372 10.08 -13.73 9.63
C ALA A 372 8.58 -13.49 9.76
N GLY A 373 7.96 -13.04 8.68
CA GLY A 373 6.53 -12.80 8.59
C GLY A 373 5.95 -13.43 7.33
N PHE A 374 4.71 -13.88 7.45
CA PHE A 374 3.91 -14.40 6.35
C PHE A 374 2.48 -13.88 6.47
N ALA A 375 1.88 -13.53 5.34
CA ALA A 375 0.46 -13.22 5.24
C ALA A 375 -0.17 -13.90 4.01
N LEU A 376 -1.34 -14.48 4.22
CA LEU A 376 -2.28 -14.83 3.17
C LEU A 376 -3.30 -13.68 3.08
N VAL A 377 -3.35 -13.03 1.92
CA VAL A 377 -4.31 -11.96 1.63
C VAL A 377 -5.33 -12.49 0.65
N LYS A 378 -6.60 -12.49 1.05
CA LYS A 378 -7.71 -12.90 0.19
C LYS A 378 -8.53 -11.70 -0.21
N SER A 379 -8.58 -11.46 -1.51
CA SER A 379 -9.49 -10.50 -2.13
C SER A 379 -10.89 -11.10 -2.24
N LYS A 380 -11.90 -10.26 -2.14
CA LYS A 380 -13.29 -10.64 -2.43
C LYS A 380 -13.48 -10.60 -3.94
N SER A 381 -14.03 -11.68 -4.53
CA SER A 381 -14.39 -11.67 -5.96
C SER A 381 -15.39 -10.57 -6.24
N GLY A 382 -15.17 -9.81 -7.29
CA GLY A 382 -15.98 -8.66 -7.66
C GLY A 382 -16.22 -8.55 -9.16
N SER A 383 -17.11 -7.64 -9.54
CA SER A 383 -17.33 -7.26 -10.93
C SER A 383 -17.23 -5.75 -11.05
N PHE A 384 -16.62 -5.26 -12.11
CA PHE A 384 -16.55 -3.83 -12.43
C PHE A 384 -16.78 -3.61 -13.93
N THR A 385 -16.97 -2.36 -14.33
CA THR A 385 -17.21 -1.98 -15.72
C THR A 385 -16.29 -0.84 -16.09
N GLU A 386 -15.59 -0.97 -17.22
CA GLU A 386 -14.85 0.13 -17.83
C GLU A 386 -15.41 0.44 -19.22
N THR A 387 -15.27 1.70 -19.63
CA THR A 387 -15.66 2.18 -20.95
C THR A 387 -14.44 2.17 -21.87
N ASN A 388 -14.55 1.48 -23.01
CA ASN A 388 -13.49 1.44 -24.02
C ASN A 388 -13.44 2.74 -24.85
N ALA A 389 -12.46 2.84 -25.74
CA ALA A 389 -12.29 4.00 -26.62
C ALA A 389 -13.42 4.20 -27.67
N GLN A 390 -14.40 3.29 -27.73
CA GLN A 390 -15.58 3.35 -28.58
C GLN A 390 -16.87 3.73 -27.81
N ASP A 391 -16.72 4.18 -26.55
CA ASP A 391 -17.84 4.48 -25.62
C ASP A 391 -18.70 3.24 -25.31
N GLU A 392 -18.15 2.02 -25.39
CA GLU A 392 -18.83 0.79 -25.02
C GLU A 392 -18.46 0.38 -23.60
N GLU A 393 -19.47 0.05 -22.78
CA GLU A 393 -19.25 -0.50 -21.43
C GLU A 393 -18.91 -1.99 -21.51
N ILE A 394 -17.71 -2.33 -21.02
CA ILE A 394 -17.23 -3.71 -20.93
C ILE A 394 -17.21 -4.13 -19.47
N LYS A 395 -17.89 -5.23 -19.16
CA LYS A 395 -17.94 -5.77 -17.81
C LYS A 395 -16.85 -6.82 -17.61
N PHE A 396 -16.15 -6.68 -16.48
CA PHE A 396 -15.09 -7.58 -16.02
C PHE A 396 -15.46 -8.21 -14.68
N ASP A 397 -15.08 -9.47 -14.49
CA ASP A 397 -15.07 -10.13 -13.20
C ASP A 397 -13.62 -10.31 -12.74
N SER A 398 -13.32 -10.08 -11.46
CA SER A 398 -11.97 -10.25 -10.90
C SER A 398 -11.99 -11.05 -9.62
N GLU A 399 -10.92 -11.83 -9.41
CA GLU A 399 -10.62 -12.51 -8.16
C GLU A 399 -9.12 -12.46 -7.89
N GLY A 400 -8.72 -12.46 -6.62
CA GLY A 400 -7.31 -12.36 -6.26
C GLY A 400 -6.99 -13.02 -4.93
N THR A 401 -5.76 -13.51 -4.85
CA THR A 401 -5.10 -13.96 -3.62
C THR A 401 -3.68 -13.46 -3.67
N ALA A 402 -3.10 -13.03 -2.54
CA ALA A 402 -1.69 -12.73 -2.49
C ALA A 402 -1.01 -13.48 -1.33
N TYR A 403 0.18 -13.99 -1.60
CA TYR A 403 1.08 -14.58 -0.61
C TYR A 403 2.21 -13.61 -0.35
N ILE A 404 2.32 -13.13 0.89
CA ILE A 404 3.35 -12.17 1.26
C ILE A 404 4.29 -12.83 2.26
N SER A 405 5.58 -12.80 1.96
CA SER A 405 6.64 -13.30 2.85
C SER A 405 7.65 -12.20 3.10
N ALA A 406 8.12 -12.06 4.33
CA ALA A 406 9.12 -11.08 4.68
C ALA A 406 10.16 -11.64 5.66
N VAL A 407 11.38 -11.15 5.52
CA VAL A 407 12.47 -11.36 6.49
C VAL A 407 13.04 -10.01 6.90
N GLN A 408 13.52 -9.92 8.14
CA GLN A 408 14.05 -8.70 8.70
C GLN A 408 15.20 -9.01 9.67
N MET A 409 16.16 -8.15 9.70
CA MET A 409 17.24 -8.14 10.68
C MET A 409 17.17 -6.85 11.51
N ASN A 410 17.28 -6.95 12.82
CA ASN A 410 17.38 -5.81 13.71
C ASN A 410 18.70 -5.90 14.51
N TYR A 411 19.41 -4.79 14.56
CA TYR A 411 20.66 -4.67 15.31
C TYR A 411 20.63 -3.46 16.24
N THR A 412 20.83 -3.74 17.54
CA THR A 412 20.92 -2.71 18.59
C THR A 412 22.39 -2.43 18.89
N PHE A 413 22.80 -1.17 18.78
CA PHE A 413 24.15 -0.71 19.06
C PHE A 413 24.26 -0.40 20.56
N LYS A 414 25.14 -1.11 21.25
CA LYS A 414 25.47 -0.86 22.68
C LYS A 414 26.74 -0.06 22.81
#